data_be2ac13217df9ac401fff19b8a6b5cf2
#
_entry.id   be2ac13217df9ac401fff19b8a6b5cf2
#
_cell.length_a   1.000
_cell.length_b   1.000
_cell.length_c   1.000
_cell.angle_alpha   90.00
_cell.angle_beta   90.00
_cell.angle_gamma   90.00
#
_symmetry.space_group_name_H-M   'P 1'
#
loop_
_entity.id
_entity.type
_entity.pdbx_description
1 polymer ?
#
loop_
_entity_poly.entity_id
_entity_poly.type
_entity_poly.pdbx_seq_one_letter_code
_entity_poly.pdbx_strand_id
1 'polypeptide(L)'
;CDEVMAGWGRTGKMFAFENFDVKPDIVSFAKGVTCGYVQLGGVVVSKEIAEFFDDHLLSCGLTYSGHPLACAAGVACVNYYKDADILTNVNKSGAVLGEILEELKAKHKSVGDVRYIGLFSAIELVKDKATKEPLVEYGKDPEGIMGKIIGMLKAKKFMCYSHENMILISPPLI
;
A
#
# COMPACT_ATOMS: atom_id res chain seq x y z
N CYS A 1 11.54 8.40 1.24
CA CYS A 1 10.55 7.31 1.30
C CYS A 1 9.32 7.66 0.50
N ASP A 2 8.86 6.73 -0.33
CA ASP A 2 7.56 6.82 -1.00
C ASP A 2 6.51 6.11 -0.14
N GLU A 3 5.66 6.90 0.51
CA GLU A 3 4.57 6.43 1.37
C GLU A 3 3.18 6.57 0.71
N VAL A 4 3.16 6.72 -0.62
CA VAL A 4 1.91 6.88 -1.37
C VAL A 4 0.99 5.65 -1.23
N MET A 5 1.56 4.43 -1.24
CA MET A 5 0.81 3.18 -1.07
C MET A 5 0.84 2.65 0.37
N ALA A 6 1.96 2.83 1.05
CA ALA A 6 2.25 2.16 2.31
C ALA A 6 1.91 3.02 3.55
N GLY A 7 1.81 4.32 3.39
CA GLY A 7 1.46 5.25 4.47
C GLY A 7 0.00 5.20 4.90
N TRP A 8 -0.32 6.03 5.87
CA TRP A 8 -1.66 6.23 6.41
C TRP A 8 -2.28 4.96 7.00
N GLY A 9 -1.50 4.30 7.85
CA GLY A 9 -1.97 3.17 8.63
C GLY A 9 -1.90 1.81 7.94
N ARG A 10 -1.63 1.74 6.63
CA ARG A 10 -1.68 0.52 5.83
C ARG A 10 -0.84 -0.64 6.38
N THR A 11 0.31 -0.33 6.95
CA THR A 11 1.28 -1.30 7.49
C THR A 11 1.17 -1.52 9.01
N GLY A 12 0.15 -0.96 9.66
CA GLY A 12 -0.01 -1.03 11.12
C GLY A 12 0.74 0.07 11.89
N LYS A 13 1.47 0.93 11.18
CA LYS A 13 2.04 2.20 11.67
C LYS A 13 1.48 3.34 10.82
N MET A 14 1.57 4.59 11.27
CA MET A 14 1.07 5.71 10.48
C MET A 14 1.79 5.80 9.14
N PHE A 15 3.11 5.62 9.13
CA PHE A 15 3.94 5.49 7.94
C PHE A 15 4.76 4.20 7.98
N ALA A 16 4.99 3.60 6.81
CA ALA A 16 5.64 2.30 6.72
C ALA A 16 7.11 2.32 7.18
N PHE A 17 7.83 3.42 6.98
CA PHE A 17 9.22 3.55 7.43
C PHE A 17 9.38 3.33 8.94
N GLU A 18 8.34 3.58 9.74
CA GLU A 18 8.35 3.36 11.19
C GLU A 18 8.54 1.88 11.59
N ASN A 19 8.31 0.94 10.65
CA ASN A 19 8.54 -0.48 10.89
C ASN A 19 10.02 -0.88 10.72
N PHE A 20 10.87 -0.02 10.19
CA PHE A 20 12.21 -0.37 9.72
C PHE A 20 13.33 0.43 10.42
N ASP A 21 13.01 1.17 11.47
CA ASP A 21 13.95 2.06 12.19
C ASP A 21 14.71 3.01 11.25
N VAL A 22 13.98 3.55 10.25
CA VAL A 22 14.51 4.51 9.28
C VAL A 22 13.99 5.90 9.63
N LYS A 23 14.88 6.90 9.60
CA LYS A 23 14.50 8.31 9.69
C LYS A 23 14.68 8.95 8.31
N PRO A 24 13.62 9.09 7.51
CA PRO A 24 13.73 9.66 6.18
C PRO A 24 13.89 11.18 6.22
N ASP A 25 14.62 11.73 5.27
CA ASP A 25 14.74 13.18 5.05
C ASP A 25 13.61 13.72 4.19
N ILE A 26 13.07 12.87 3.33
CA ILE A 26 11.97 13.21 2.42
C ILE A 26 10.94 12.07 2.42
N VAL A 27 9.67 12.43 2.62
CA VAL A 27 8.54 11.49 2.56
C VAL A 27 7.50 12.03 1.59
N SER A 28 7.20 11.28 0.54
CA SER A 28 6.06 11.56 -0.33
C SER A 28 4.83 10.78 0.11
N PHE A 29 3.65 11.40 0.09
CA PHE A 29 2.40 10.75 0.46
C PHE A 29 1.23 11.20 -0.42
N ALA A 30 0.21 10.35 -0.53
CA ALA A 30 -1.06 10.65 -1.19
C ALA A 30 -2.14 9.67 -0.69
N LYS A 31 -3.09 9.31 -1.54
CA LYS A 31 -4.14 8.27 -1.35
C LYS A 31 -4.80 8.28 0.01
N GLY A 32 -4.21 7.60 0.99
CA GLY A 32 -4.75 7.46 2.34
C GLY A 32 -4.95 8.79 3.09
N VAL A 33 -4.24 9.85 2.72
CA VAL A 33 -4.39 11.18 3.34
C VAL A 33 -5.82 11.73 3.24
N THR A 34 -6.56 11.35 2.22
CA THR A 34 -7.98 11.73 2.02
C THR A 34 -8.89 10.52 1.81
N CYS A 35 -8.38 9.29 1.95
CA CYS A 35 -9.12 8.06 1.68
C CYS A 35 -9.82 8.04 0.31
N GLY A 36 -9.33 8.76 -0.67
CA GLY A 36 -9.88 8.86 -2.02
C GLY A 36 -11.06 9.81 -2.19
N TYR A 37 -11.48 10.52 -1.16
CA TYR A 37 -12.59 11.48 -1.26
C TYR A 37 -12.24 12.70 -2.11
N VAL A 38 -11.00 13.21 -2.00
CA VAL A 38 -10.49 14.33 -2.80
C VAL A 38 -9.02 14.06 -3.13
N GLN A 39 -8.57 14.53 -4.29
CA GLN A 39 -7.17 14.42 -4.68
C GLN A 39 -6.30 15.30 -3.78
N LEU A 40 -5.39 14.69 -3.06
CA LEU A 40 -4.37 15.35 -2.25
C LEU A 40 -3.13 14.47 -2.20
N GLY A 41 -2.00 15.09 -2.34
CA GLY A 41 -0.70 14.52 -2.10
C GLY A 41 0.23 15.57 -1.53
N GLY A 42 1.32 15.16 -0.98
CA GLY A 42 2.29 16.07 -0.40
C GLY A 42 3.66 15.43 -0.24
N VAL A 43 4.59 16.28 0.12
CA VAL A 43 5.95 15.90 0.49
C VAL A 43 6.26 16.54 1.83
N VAL A 44 6.77 15.75 2.75
CA VAL A 44 7.37 16.23 4.00
C VAL A 44 8.88 16.17 3.82
N VAL A 45 9.57 17.21 4.25
CA VAL A 45 11.03 17.27 4.21
C VAL A 45 11.57 17.46 5.62
N SER A 46 12.83 17.04 5.85
CA SER A 46 13.52 17.29 7.11
C SER A 46 13.70 18.79 7.37
N LYS A 47 13.93 19.15 8.63
CA LYS A 47 14.18 20.53 9.03
C LYS A 47 15.38 21.12 8.27
N GLU A 48 16.44 20.35 8.11
CA GLU A 48 17.65 20.77 7.40
C GLU A 48 17.37 21.15 5.95
N ILE A 49 16.55 20.35 5.25
CA ILE A 49 16.13 20.66 3.87
C ILE A 49 15.22 21.87 3.84
N ALA A 50 14.29 22.01 4.81
CA ALA A 50 13.40 23.15 4.87
C ALA A 50 14.16 24.47 5.09
N GLU A 51 15.10 24.50 6.05
CA GLU A 51 15.92 25.66 6.36
C GLU A 51 16.79 26.13 5.17
N PHE A 52 17.20 25.21 4.28
CA PHE A 52 17.89 25.62 3.04
C PHE A 52 17.03 26.55 2.18
N PHE A 53 15.72 26.37 2.17
CA PHE A 53 14.79 27.17 1.38
C PHE A 53 14.36 28.49 2.06
N ASP A 54 14.83 28.78 3.28
CA ASP A 54 14.61 30.07 3.89
C ASP A 54 15.35 31.19 3.12
N ASP A 55 16.53 30.85 2.57
CA ASP A 55 17.38 31.75 1.80
C ASP A 55 17.44 31.41 0.29
N HIS A 56 16.82 30.33 -0.14
CA HIS A 56 16.87 29.86 -1.50
C HIS A 56 15.46 29.67 -2.07
N LEU A 57 15.27 30.06 -3.34
CA LEU A 57 14.00 29.88 -4.01
C LEU A 57 13.65 28.40 -4.23
N LEU A 58 12.54 27.95 -3.67
CA LEU A 58 11.93 26.70 -4.02
C LEU A 58 11.16 26.82 -5.35
N SER A 59 11.81 26.46 -6.46
CA SER A 59 11.21 26.55 -7.81
C SER A 59 10.15 25.47 -8.04
N CYS A 60 9.11 25.42 -7.20
CA CYS A 60 7.96 24.57 -7.41
C CYS A 60 6.67 25.33 -7.10
N GLY A 61 5.60 24.98 -7.80
CA GLY A 61 4.30 25.59 -7.59
C GLY A 61 3.29 24.93 -8.51
N LEU A 62 2.46 24.06 -7.96
CA LEU A 62 1.32 23.49 -8.67
C LEU A 62 0.11 24.42 -8.45
N THR A 63 -0.67 24.65 -9.50
CA THR A 63 -1.86 25.53 -9.45
C THR A 63 -2.81 25.16 -8.31
N TYR A 64 -2.95 23.89 -8.01
CA TYR A 64 -3.85 23.40 -6.96
C TYR A 64 -3.17 23.11 -5.62
N SER A 65 -1.93 23.55 -5.41
CA SER A 65 -1.26 23.42 -4.11
C SER A 65 -2.04 24.14 -3.01
N GLY A 66 -2.23 23.48 -1.87
CA GLY A 66 -2.94 24.06 -0.73
C GLY A 66 -4.44 24.28 -0.97
N HIS A 67 -5.06 23.54 -1.91
CA HIS A 67 -6.49 23.71 -2.21
C HIS A 67 -7.35 23.48 -0.96
N PRO A 68 -8.17 24.45 -0.53
CA PRO A 68 -8.87 24.42 0.76
C PRO A 68 -9.74 23.17 0.95
N LEU A 69 -10.49 22.77 -0.08
CA LEU A 69 -11.33 21.58 -0.01
C LEU A 69 -10.51 20.29 0.21
N ALA A 70 -9.39 20.14 -0.50
CA ALA A 70 -8.52 18.99 -0.37
C ALA A 70 -7.84 18.95 1.02
N CYS A 71 -7.38 20.09 1.49
CA CYS A 71 -6.80 20.22 2.83
C CYS A 71 -7.83 19.93 3.94
N ALA A 72 -9.06 20.42 3.80
CA ALA A 72 -10.14 20.13 4.76
C ALA A 72 -10.46 18.64 4.84
N ALA A 73 -10.53 17.95 3.69
CA ALA A 73 -10.70 16.50 3.64
C ALA A 73 -9.52 15.76 4.29
N GLY A 74 -8.29 16.21 4.03
CA GLY A 74 -7.09 15.67 4.67
C GLY A 74 -7.11 15.81 6.20
N VAL A 75 -7.45 16.99 6.70
CA VAL A 75 -7.58 17.23 8.15
C VAL A 75 -8.64 16.30 8.77
N ALA A 76 -9.80 16.16 8.13
CA ALA A 76 -10.86 15.27 8.62
C ALA A 76 -10.40 13.81 8.67
N CYS A 77 -9.70 13.33 7.62
CA CYS A 77 -9.17 11.97 7.60
C CYS A 77 -8.10 11.76 8.67
N VAL A 78 -7.15 12.69 8.83
CA VAL A 78 -6.10 12.58 9.86
C VAL A 78 -6.68 12.53 11.26
N ASN A 79 -7.70 13.33 11.54
CA ASN A 79 -8.40 13.27 12.83
C ASN A 79 -9.12 11.93 13.02
N TYR A 80 -9.80 11.43 11.98
CA TYR A 80 -10.46 10.14 12.04
C TYR A 80 -9.50 8.97 12.31
N TYR A 81 -8.29 8.98 11.71
CA TYR A 81 -7.27 7.97 12.01
C TYR A 81 -6.92 7.90 13.49
N LYS A 82 -6.88 9.05 14.18
CA LYS A 82 -6.60 9.14 15.60
C LYS A 82 -7.82 8.73 16.46
N ASP A 83 -8.97 9.31 16.15
CA ASP A 83 -10.18 9.18 16.96
C ASP A 83 -10.79 7.76 16.92
N ALA A 84 -10.69 7.09 15.76
CA ALA A 84 -11.20 5.73 15.55
C ALA A 84 -10.18 4.62 15.84
N ASP A 85 -9.00 4.97 16.33
CA ASP A 85 -7.92 4.01 16.65
C ASP A 85 -7.65 2.98 15.52
N ILE A 86 -7.56 3.49 14.30
CA ILE A 86 -7.45 2.68 13.08
C ILE A 86 -6.26 1.72 13.14
N LEU A 87 -5.14 2.13 13.73
CA LEU A 87 -3.92 1.31 13.79
C LEU A 87 -4.11 0.03 14.59
N THR A 88 -4.88 0.08 15.68
CA THR A 88 -5.21 -1.13 16.47
C THR A 88 -6.00 -2.12 15.62
N ASN A 89 -7.01 -1.64 14.87
CA ASN A 89 -7.77 -2.52 13.98
C ASN A 89 -6.89 -3.11 12.87
N VAL A 90 -6.02 -2.30 12.25
CA VAL A 90 -5.10 -2.76 11.20
C VAL A 90 -4.16 -3.85 11.71
N ASN A 91 -3.58 -3.66 12.90
CA ASN A 91 -2.69 -4.65 13.48
C ASN A 91 -3.42 -5.97 13.80
N LYS A 92 -4.62 -5.89 14.37
CA LYS A 92 -5.44 -7.06 14.66
C LYS A 92 -5.84 -7.83 13.39
N SER A 93 -6.39 -7.11 12.41
CA SER A 93 -6.84 -7.71 11.14
C SER A 93 -5.66 -8.18 10.28
N GLY A 94 -4.52 -7.47 10.35
CA GLY A 94 -3.29 -7.84 9.66
C GLY A 94 -2.70 -9.16 10.19
N ALA A 95 -2.77 -9.42 11.50
CA ALA A 95 -2.35 -10.70 12.07
C ALA A 95 -3.19 -11.84 11.50
N VAL A 96 -4.52 -11.70 11.49
CA VAL A 96 -5.43 -12.70 10.89
C VAL A 96 -5.15 -12.90 9.41
N LEU A 97 -4.94 -11.81 8.66
CA LEU A 97 -4.57 -11.89 7.24
C LEU A 97 -3.27 -12.68 7.05
N GLY A 98 -2.26 -12.42 7.87
CA GLY A 98 -0.99 -13.14 7.84
C GLY A 98 -1.16 -14.65 8.05
N GLU A 99 -1.91 -15.06 9.05
CA GLU A 99 -2.21 -16.47 9.32
C GLU A 99 -2.87 -17.15 8.12
N ILE A 100 -3.88 -16.50 7.51
CA ILE A 100 -4.57 -17.02 6.31
C ILE A 100 -3.60 -17.16 5.13
N LEU A 101 -2.72 -16.17 4.93
CA LEU A 101 -1.75 -16.19 3.82
C LEU A 101 -0.72 -17.32 3.98
N GLU A 102 -0.22 -17.54 5.20
CA GLU A 102 0.70 -18.64 5.47
C GLU A 102 0.01 -20.02 5.31
N GLU A 103 -1.25 -20.12 5.72
CA GLU A 103 -2.05 -21.32 5.49
C GLU A 103 -2.24 -21.61 3.99
N LEU A 104 -2.55 -20.57 3.18
CA LEU A 104 -2.63 -20.68 1.72
C LEU A 104 -1.32 -21.14 1.12
N LYS A 105 -0.20 -20.56 1.54
CA LYS A 105 1.14 -20.94 1.10
C LYS A 105 1.46 -22.40 1.43
N ALA A 106 1.07 -22.87 2.61
CA ALA A 106 1.29 -24.25 3.02
C ALA A 106 0.44 -25.24 2.20
N LYS A 107 -0.83 -24.90 1.96
CA LYS A 107 -1.81 -25.80 1.32
C LYS A 107 -1.68 -25.90 -0.20
N HIS A 108 -1.30 -24.81 -0.87
CA HIS A 108 -1.36 -24.70 -2.33
C HIS A 108 0.02 -24.73 -2.99
N LYS A 109 0.24 -25.67 -3.90
CA LYS A 109 1.49 -25.82 -4.64
C LYS A 109 1.78 -24.62 -5.55
N SER A 110 0.75 -23.95 -6.05
CA SER A 110 0.85 -22.76 -6.91
C SER A 110 1.12 -21.46 -6.16
N VAL A 111 1.07 -21.45 -4.82
CA VAL A 111 1.43 -20.25 -4.01
C VAL A 111 2.90 -20.38 -3.62
N GLY A 112 3.78 -19.72 -4.35
CA GLY A 112 5.23 -19.77 -4.16
C GLY A 112 5.69 -19.00 -2.93
N ASP A 113 5.14 -17.79 -2.76
CA ASP A 113 5.46 -16.93 -1.62
C ASP A 113 4.28 -16.05 -1.21
N VAL A 114 4.29 -15.63 0.05
CA VAL A 114 3.39 -14.62 0.58
C VAL A 114 4.20 -13.58 1.35
N ARG A 115 3.87 -12.32 1.13
CA ARG A 115 4.50 -11.19 1.82
C ARG A 115 3.41 -10.30 2.38
N TYR A 116 3.54 -9.90 3.63
CA TYR A 116 2.54 -9.06 4.28
C TYR A 116 3.14 -8.21 5.40
N ILE A 117 2.55 -7.04 5.59
CA ILE A 117 2.82 -6.13 6.71
C ILE A 117 1.53 -5.34 6.96
N GLY A 118 0.95 -5.49 8.15
CA GLY A 118 -0.38 -4.96 8.44
C GLY A 118 -1.43 -5.48 7.44
N LEU A 119 -2.15 -4.59 6.81
CA LEU A 119 -3.14 -4.90 5.75
C LEU A 119 -2.62 -4.62 4.33
N PHE A 120 -1.32 -4.75 4.13
CA PHE A 120 -0.67 -4.68 2.84
C PHE A 120 0.01 -6.00 2.53
N SER A 121 -0.46 -6.72 1.51
CA SER A 121 0.04 -8.06 1.24
C SER A 121 0.06 -8.41 -0.24
N ALA A 122 0.89 -9.40 -0.57
CA ALA A 122 1.02 -9.97 -1.89
C ALA A 122 1.12 -11.49 -1.82
N ILE A 123 0.46 -12.16 -2.75
CA ILE A 123 0.59 -13.59 -3.01
C ILE A 123 1.34 -13.73 -4.34
N GLU A 124 2.44 -14.44 -4.34
CA GLU A 124 3.19 -14.74 -5.55
C GLU A 124 2.86 -16.16 -6.04
N LEU A 125 2.43 -16.25 -7.30
CA LEU A 125 2.03 -17.49 -7.91
C LEU A 125 3.17 -18.09 -8.74
N VAL A 126 3.37 -19.40 -8.60
CA VAL A 126 4.45 -20.15 -9.28
C VAL A 126 3.90 -21.40 -9.94
N LYS A 127 4.60 -21.91 -10.95
CA LYS A 127 4.38 -23.23 -11.51
C LYS A 127 5.00 -24.30 -10.61
N ASP A 128 6.18 -24.00 -10.09
CA ASP A 128 6.94 -24.92 -9.22
C ASP A 128 7.61 -24.15 -8.08
N LYS A 129 7.39 -24.60 -6.84
CA LYS A 129 7.95 -23.97 -5.64
C LYS A 129 9.45 -24.20 -5.48
N ALA A 130 9.96 -25.34 -5.91
CA ALA A 130 11.35 -25.71 -5.71
C ALA A 130 12.27 -24.88 -6.63
N THR A 131 11.85 -24.72 -7.88
CA THR A 131 12.58 -23.93 -8.87
C THR A 131 12.25 -22.44 -8.82
N LYS A 132 11.15 -22.07 -8.14
CA LYS A 132 10.55 -20.73 -8.12
C LYS A 132 10.14 -20.25 -9.52
N GLU A 133 9.84 -21.16 -10.43
CA GLU A 133 9.38 -20.81 -11.76
C GLU A 133 8.06 -20.02 -11.67
N PRO A 134 8.00 -18.77 -12.15
CA PRO A 134 6.79 -17.95 -12.04
C PRO A 134 5.65 -18.55 -12.85
N LEU A 135 4.41 -18.34 -12.39
CA LEU A 135 3.21 -18.84 -13.08
C LEU A 135 3.10 -18.26 -14.50
N VAL A 136 3.43 -16.99 -14.65
CA VAL A 136 3.59 -16.31 -15.94
C VAL A 136 4.94 -15.61 -15.99
N GLU A 137 5.58 -15.58 -17.15
CA GLU A 137 6.82 -14.85 -17.34
C GLU A 137 6.56 -13.34 -17.31
N TYR A 138 7.56 -12.58 -16.88
CA TYR A 138 7.50 -11.13 -16.85
C TYR A 138 7.12 -10.54 -18.22
N GLY A 139 6.08 -9.71 -18.21
CA GLY A 139 5.56 -9.08 -19.43
C GLY A 139 4.89 -10.03 -20.42
N LYS A 140 4.68 -11.32 -20.06
CA LYS A 140 4.09 -12.31 -20.96
C LYS A 140 3.03 -13.14 -20.24
N ASP A 141 1.79 -13.00 -20.69
CA ASP A 141 0.67 -13.88 -20.30
C ASP A 141 -0.18 -14.19 -21.56
N PRO A 142 0.39 -14.92 -22.55
CA PRO A 142 -0.27 -15.15 -23.83
C PRO A 142 -1.59 -15.94 -23.70
N GLU A 143 -1.71 -16.73 -22.66
CA GLU A 143 -2.93 -17.53 -22.38
C GLU A 143 -3.94 -16.80 -21.49
N GLY A 144 -3.60 -15.62 -20.99
CA GLY A 144 -4.42 -14.83 -20.08
C GLY A 144 -4.71 -15.54 -18.76
N ILE A 145 -3.74 -16.28 -18.22
CA ILE A 145 -3.87 -17.11 -17.00
C ILE A 145 -4.23 -16.22 -15.82
N MET A 146 -3.49 -15.13 -15.63
CA MET A 146 -3.77 -14.20 -14.52
C MET A 146 -5.14 -13.55 -14.67
N GLY A 147 -5.53 -13.18 -15.91
CA GLY A 147 -6.87 -12.67 -16.20
C GLY A 147 -7.99 -13.64 -15.82
N LYS A 148 -7.79 -14.94 -16.11
CA LYS A 148 -8.73 -16.00 -15.71
C LYS A 148 -8.83 -16.13 -14.19
N ILE A 149 -7.69 -16.11 -13.48
CA ILE A 149 -7.66 -16.19 -12.01
C ILE A 149 -8.40 -15.00 -11.39
N ILE A 150 -8.09 -13.78 -11.84
CA ILE A 150 -8.76 -12.56 -11.37
C ILE A 150 -10.25 -12.58 -11.70
N GLY A 151 -10.63 -13.10 -12.86
CA GLY A 151 -12.03 -13.30 -13.24
C GLY A 151 -12.77 -14.25 -12.27
N MET A 152 -12.14 -15.35 -11.88
CA MET A 152 -12.72 -16.28 -10.88
C MET A 152 -12.85 -15.63 -9.49
N LEU A 153 -11.88 -14.84 -9.05
CA LEU A 153 -11.96 -14.09 -7.79
C LEU A 153 -13.11 -13.06 -7.84
N LYS A 154 -13.22 -12.34 -8.95
CA LYS A 154 -14.30 -11.37 -9.19
C LYS A 154 -15.68 -12.02 -9.14
N ALA A 155 -15.84 -13.20 -9.73
CA ALA A 155 -17.09 -13.96 -9.69
C ALA A 155 -17.48 -14.34 -8.25
N LYS A 156 -16.49 -14.49 -7.36
CA LYS A 156 -16.67 -14.69 -5.91
C LYS A 156 -16.78 -13.37 -5.13
N LYS A 157 -16.96 -12.23 -5.80
CA LYS A 157 -17.05 -10.88 -5.22
C LYS A 157 -15.76 -10.43 -4.49
N PHE A 158 -14.63 -11.03 -4.82
CA PHE A 158 -13.34 -10.65 -4.31
C PHE A 158 -12.63 -9.74 -5.33
N MET A 159 -12.41 -8.47 -4.95
CA MET A 159 -11.72 -7.47 -5.76
C MET A 159 -10.28 -7.35 -5.29
N CYS A 160 -9.35 -7.54 -6.19
CA CYS A 160 -7.93 -7.37 -5.93
C CYS A 160 -7.22 -6.81 -7.17
N TYR A 161 -6.01 -6.32 -6.98
CA TYR A 161 -5.11 -5.92 -8.06
C TYR A 161 -4.12 -7.04 -8.33
N SER A 162 -3.78 -7.26 -9.59
CA SER A 162 -2.71 -8.18 -9.98
C SER A 162 -1.67 -7.48 -10.82
N HIS A 163 -0.45 -7.90 -10.64
CA HIS A 163 0.69 -7.47 -11.45
C HIS A 163 1.59 -8.68 -11.69
N GLU A 164 1.85 -9.00 -12.96
CA GLU A 164 2.59 -10.21 -13.33
C GLU A 164 1.95 -11.45 -12.67
N ASN A 165 2.76 -12.28 -11.99
CA ASN A 165 2.32 -13.46 -11.24
C ASN A 165 1.89 -13.16 -9.79
N MET A 166 1.72 -11.89 -9.44
CA MET A 166 1.35 -11.48 -8.08
C MET A 166 -0.11 -11.02 -7.99
N ILE A 167 -0.73 -11.36 -6.88
CA ILE A 167 -2.03 -10.83 -6.44
C ILE A 167 -1.78 -9.96 -5.22
N LEU A 168 -2.12 -8.67 -5.32
CA LEU A 168 -2.01 -7.73 -4.21
C LEU A 168 -3.35 -7.65 -3.47
N ILE A 169 -3.28 -7.74 -2.15
CA ILE A 169 -4.44 -7.67 -1.26
C ILE A 169 -4.24 -6.51 -0.29
N SER A 170 -5.14 -5.54 -0.37
CA SER A 170 -5.14 -4.34 0.47
C SER A 170 -6.57 -4.00 0.86
N PRO A 171 -7.16 -4.71 1.82
CA PRO A 171 -8.54 -4.50 2.26
C PRO A 171 -8.70 -3.13 2.94
N PRO A 172 -9.95 -2.66 3.16
CA PRO A 172 -10.22 -1.50 3.98
C PRO A 172 -9.53 -1.59 5.35
N LEU A 173 -9.21 -0.43 5.93
CA LEU A 173 -8.56 -0.37 7.24
C LEU A 173 -9.56 -0.50 8.41
N ILE A 174 -10.86 -0.45 8.10
CA ILE A 174 -12.00 -0.52 9.03
C ILE A 174 -12.87 -1.72 8.73
#